data_09dc9bb6fe66baf30b551e6c17a8a27c
#
_entry.id   09dc9bb6fe66baf30b551e6c17a8a27c
#
_cell.length_a   1.000
_cell.length_b   1.000
_cell.length_c   1.000
_cell.angle_alpha   90.00
_cell.angle_beta   90.00
_cell.angle_gamma   90.00
#
_symmetry.space_group_name_H-M   'P 1'
#
loop_
_entity.id
_entity.type
_entity.pdbx_description
1 polymer ?
#
loop_
_entity_poly.entity_id
_entity_poly.type
_entity_poly.pdbx_seq_one_letter_code
_entity_poly.pdbx_strand_id
1 'polypeptide(L)'
;MKQTMYLLVAALFFSCQQQKQITAETPSVKGDWQGAIKNDFHPRSRFISFQDSVCTNSQPWGNNLKYIINHDTIFIQSAPQDKYQQKYQYTILKLTNDSLVLFADSTDGIPADTIALTKIATKNTLKPASIYFASGACFGTCPTMYFEIDSARNFTFYGDRFAEPKGGSRGKISVAEYESILNQINQLPVDSLKEFYRAGYTDAQTRGVAIEAGGKLIKSTVYGSEQEPVELSILLNKLMHVYEHVSLQADTTVTLDYFSKHPAAKPTTQLTTFPEPKN
;
A
#
# COMPACT_ATOMS: atom_id res chain seq x y z
N MET A 1 -21.12 -66.97 55.75
CA MET A 1 -20.82 -65.53 55.89
C MET A 1 -19.78 -65.20 54.81
N LYS A 2 -20.19 -64.53 53.71
CA LYS A 2 -19.30 -64.13 52.63
C LYS A 2 -19.28 -62.58 52.62
N GLN A 3 -18.19 -62.02 53.03
CA GLN A 3 -17.93 -60.57 52.92
C GLN A 3 -17.50 -60.24 51.51
N THR A 4 -18.24 -59.43 50.79
CA THR A 4 -17.95 -58.90 49.49
C THR A 4 -17.29 -57.53 49.70
N MET A 5 -16.01 -57.43 49.37
CA MET A 5 -15.18 -56.19 49.42
C MET A 5 -15.36 -55.44 48.10
N TYR A 6 -15.99 -54.25 48.14
CA TYR A 6 -16.09 -53.34 46.99
C TYR A 6 -14.83 -52.52 46.88
N LEU A 7 -14.08 -52.74 45.78
CA LEU A 7 -12.96 -51.91 45.37
C LEU A 7 -13.49 -50.69 44.62
N LEU A 8 -13.38 -49.51 45.23
CA LEU A 8 -13.70 -48.21 44.62
C LEU A 8 -12.45 -47.77 43.81
N VAL A 9 -12.57 -47.87 42.48
CA VAL A 9 -11.56 -47.35 41.54
C VAL A 9 -11.89 -45.88 41.29
N ALA A 10 -11.17 -44.97 41.94
CA ALA A 10 -11.23 -43.52 41.63
C ALA A 10 -10.43 -43.25 40.38
N ALA A 11 -11.08 -43.09 39.24
CA ALA A 11 -10.45 -42.60 38.01
C ALA A 11 -10.22 -41.11 38.12
N LEU A 12 -9.00 -40.73 38.40
CA LEU A 12 -8.52 -39.35 38.33
C LEU A 12 -8.40 -38.95 36.85
N PHE A 13 -9.42 -38.25 36.35
CA PHE A 13 -9.32 -37.56 35.08
C PHE A 13 -8.36 -36.37 35.22
N PHE A 14 -7.07 -36.57 34.86
CA PHE A 14 -6.15 -35.48 34.58
C PHE A 14 -6.61 -34.81 33.28
N SER A 15 -7.41 -33.77 33.41
CA SER A 15 -7.70 -32.85 32.32
C SER A 15 -6.41 -32.08 32.05
N CYS A 16 -5.64 -32.51 31.04
CA CYS A 16 -4.57 -31.71 30.45
C CYS A 16 -5.22 -30.53 29.76
N GLN A 17 -5.38 -29.41 30.46
CA GLN A 17 -5.58 -28.12 29.83
C GLN A 17 -4.30 -27.79 29.05
N GLN A 18 -4.30 -28.05 27.74
CA GLN A 18 -3.31 -27.48 26.83
C GLN A 18 -3.45 -25.95 26.91
N GLN A 19 -2.66 -25.33 27.78
CA GLN A 19 -2.40 -23.92 27.72
C GLN A 19 -1.81 -23.64 26.33
N LYS A 20 -2.63 -23.03 25.46
CA LYS A 20 -2.18 -22.48 24.19
C LYS A 20 -1.10 -21.45 24.52
N GLN A 21 0.17 -21.86 24.43
CA GLN A 21 1.29 -20.95 24.53
C GLN A 21 1.09 -19.89 23.41
N ILE A 22 0.63 -18.71 23.80
CA ILE A 22 0.65 -17.54 22.94
C ILE A 22 2.16 -17.18 22.85
N THR A 23 2.82 -17.71 21.83
CA THR A 23 4.15 -17.25 21.47
C THR A 23 3.96 -15.81 21.04
N ALA A 24 4.43 -14.86 21.86
CA ALA A 24 4.47 -13.47 21.50
C ALA A 24 5.28 -13.36 20.19
N GLU A 25 4.66 -12.92 19.12
CA GLU A 25 5.35 -12.68 17.86
C GLU A 25 6.47 -11.69 18.09
N THR A 26 7.67 -12.01 17.61
CA THR A 26 8.82 -11.10 17.66
C THR A 26 8.46 -9.85 16.84
N PRO A 27 8.56 -8.64 17.40
CA PRO A 27 8.25 -7.41 16.67
C PRO A 27 9.04 -7.33 15.36
N SER A 28 8.36 -6.92 14.29
CA SER A 28 8.94 -6.79 12.95
C SER A 28 8.65 -5.42 12.37
N VAL A 29 9.60 -4.85 11.65
CA VAL A 29 9.38 -3.59 10.91
C VAL A 29 8.39 -3.78 9.75
N LYS A 30 8.12 -5.01 9.30
CA LYS A 30 7.18 -5.26 8.20
C LYS A 30 5.79 -4.71 8.50
N GLY A 31 5.19 -4.10 7.49
CA GLY A 31 3.87 -3.48 7.53
C GLY A 31 3.89 -2.01 7.17
N ASP A 32 2.72 -1.41 7.30
CA ASP A 32 2.48 -0.02 6.97
C ASP A 32 2.46 0.81 8.25
N TRP A 33 3.25 1.89 8.26
CA TRP A 33 3.47 2.74 9.40
C TRP A 33 3.15 4.19 9.06
N GLN A 34 2.45 4.89 9.93
CA GLN A 34 2.14 6.31 9.76
C GLN A 34 2.82 7.15 10.84
N GLY A 35 3.36 8.29 10.44
CA GLY A 35 3.93 9.30 11.32
C GLY A 35 2.97 10.46 11.57
N ALA A 36 3.23 11.26 12.60
CA ALA A 36 2.58 12.54 12.77
C ALA A 36 2.93 13.47 11.60
N ILE A 37 1.93 14.15 11.04
CA ILE A 37 2.15 15.21 10.06
C ILE A 37 2.74 16.38 10.82
N LYS A 38 4.05 16.60 10.69
CA LYS A 38 4.64 17.88 11.09
C LYS A 38 4.39 18.85 9.93
N ASN A 39 3.87 20.03 10.24
CA ASN A 39 3.54 21.10 9.27
C ASN A 39 4.77 21.73 8.60
N ASP A 40 5.90 21.07 8.58
CA ASP A 40 7.14 21.57 8.01
C ASP A 40 7.22 21.20 6.53
N PHE A 41 7.82 22.10 5.74
CA PHE A 41 8.01 22.03 4.30
C PHE A 41 8.72 20.73 3.81
N HIS A 42 9.25 19.94 4.73
CA HIS A 42 9.87 18.62 4.48
C HIS A 42 9.48 17.61 5.57
N PRO A 43 8.25 17.09 5.56
CA PRO A 43 7.92 15.99 6.46
C PRO A 43 8.78 14.78 6.08
N ARG A 44 9.71 14.38 6.95
CA ARG A 44 10.65 13.27 6.68
C ARG A 44 9.95 11.96 6.35
N SER A 45 8.78 11.69 6.92
CA SER A 45 7.91 10.62 6.45
C SER A 45 6.52 10.74 7.05
N ARG A 46 5.53 10.99 6.21
CA ARG A 46 4.12 10.84 6.54
C ARG A 46 3.77 9.36 6.76
N PHE A 47 4.41 8.49 6.00
CA PHE A 47 4.33 7.04 6.14
C PHE A 47 5.60 6.36 5.66
N ILE A 48 5.83 5.14 6.15
CA ILE A 48 6.80 4.18 5.64
C ILE A 48 6.10 2.82 5.57
N SER A 49 6.17 2.16 4.41
CA SER A 49 5.68 0.82 4.18
C SER A 49 6.85 -0.11 3.94
N PHE A 50 7.02 -1.14 4.77
CA PHE A 50 8.03 -2.17 4.63
C PHE A 50 7.38 -3.49 4.21
N GLN A 51 7.66 -3.93 2.97
CA GLN A 51 7.13 -5.16 2.39
C GLN A 51 8.31 -6.02 1.95
N ASP A 52 8.43 -7.24 2.45
CA ASP A 52 9.55 -8.16 2.19
C ASP A 52 10.94 -7.49 2.12
N SER A 53 11.41 -7.10 0.94
CA SER A 53 12.68 -6.41 0.72
C SER A 53 12.53 -5.01 0.13
N VAL A 54 11.29 -4.52 0.04
CA VAL A 54 10.95 -3.23 -0.58
C VAL A 54 10.36 -2.29 0.45
N CYS A 55 10.81 -1.03 0.41
CA CYS A 55 10.31 0.06 1.21
C CYS A 55 9.70 1.13 0.30
N THR A 56 8.55 1.64 0.71
CA THR A 56 7.93 2.83 0.11
C THR A 56 7.70 3.85 1.22
N ASN A 57 8.07 5.09 0.98
CA ASN A 57 7.84 6.17 1.93
C ASN A 57 7.21 7.40 1.25
N SER A 58 6.79 8.36 2.03
CA SER A 58 6.13 9.58 1.54
C SER A 58 7.08 10.63 0.95
N GLN A 59 8.38 10.36 0.90
CA GLN A 59 9.34 11.26 0.29
C GLN A 59 9.20 11.28 -1.24
N PRO A 60 9.53 12.39 -1.91
CA PRO A 60 9.71 12.39 -3.36
C PRO A 60 10.68 11.25 -3.74
N TRP A 61 10.33 10.47 -4.77
CA TRP A 61 11.13 9.32 -5.22
C TRP A 61 11.28 8.17 -4.21
N GLY A 62 10.45 8.15 -3.16
CA GLY A 62 10.47 7.14 -2.09
C GLY A 62 9.77 5.83 -2.42
N ASN A 63 9.54 5.49 -3.71
CA ASN A 63 8.82 4.29 -4.11
C ASN A 63 9.77 3.15 -4.49
N ASN A 64 9.39 1.90 -4.15
CA ASN A 64 10.12 0.69 -4.53
C ASN A 64 11.60 0.68 -4.15
N LEU A 65 11.95 1.33 -3.04
CA LEU A 65 13.32 1.34 -2.53
C LEU A 65 13.65 -0.03 -1.93
N LYS A 66 14.85 -0.54 -2.19
CA LYS A 66 15.33 -1.73 -1.50
C LYS A 66 15.75 -1.38 -0.08
N TYR A 67 15.50 -2.26 0.86
CA TYR A 67 16.01 -2.10 2.22
C TYR A 67 16.63 -3.39 2.76
N ILE A 68 17.58 -3.22 3.66
CA ILE A 68 18.17 -4.28 4.49
C ILE A 68 18.20 -3.80 5.93
N ILE A 69 18.12 -4.74 6.86
CA ILE A 69 18.27 -4.46 8.28
C ILE A 69 19.56 -5.15 8.74
N ASN A 70 20.41 -4.38 9.38
CA ASN A 70 21.62 -4.88 10.02
C ASN A 70 21.61 -4.42 11.48
N HIS A 71 21.42 -5.36 12.42
CA HIS A 71 21.20 -5.10 13.84
C HIS A 71 20.01 -4.15 14.06
N ASP A 72 20.26 -2.94 14.55
CA ASP A 72 19.29 -1.89 14.81
C ASP A 72 19.17 -0.84 13.68
N THR A 73 19.85 -1.06 12.56
CA THR A 73 19.93 -0.08 11.48
C THR A 73 19.25 -0.57 10.22
N ILE A 74 18.38 0.27 9.67
CA ILE A 74 17.70 0.08 8.38
C ILE A 74 18.44 0.91 7.34
N PHE A 75 18.96 0.25 6.31
CA PHE A 75 19.54 0.87 5.13
C PHE A 75 18.55 0.80 3.98
N ILE A 76 18.21 1.93 3.40
CA ILE A 76 17.27 2.06 2.27
C ILE A 76 18.01 2.71 1.11
N GLN A 77 17.87 2.13 -0.08
CA GLN A 77 18.49 2.67 -1.28
C GLN A 77 17.63 2.46 -2.53
N SER A 78 17.68 3.40 -3.44
CA SER A 78 17.09 3.23 -4.76
C SER A 78 17.86 2.21 -5.60
N ALA A 79 17.21 1.71 -6.66
CA ALA A 79 17.88 0.82 -7.60
C ALA A 79 19.10 1.54 -8.26
N PRO A 80 20.19 0.81 -8.58
CA PRO A 80 21.40 1.41 -9.14
C PRO A 80 21.19 2.18 -10.46
N GLN A 81 20.15 1.79 -11.23
CA GLN A 81 19.77 2.43 -12.50
C GLN A 81 19.00 3.73 -12.33
N ASP A 82 18.56 4.06 -11.12
CA ASP A 82 17.80 5.29 -10.89
C ASP A 82 18.68 6.51 -11.06
N LYS A 83 18.20 7.48 -11.82
CA LYS A 83 18.91 8.75 -12.09
C LYS A 83 19.25 9.50 -10.79
N TYR A 84 18.35 9.43 -9.82
CA TYR A 84 18.52 10.04 -8.51
C TYR A 84 18.67 8.93 -7.47
N GLN A 85 19.92 8.57 -7.16
CA GLN A 85 20.19 7.54 -6.16
C GLN A 85 19.86 8.07 -4.77
N GLN A 86 18.78 7.56 -4.19
CA GLN A 86 18.38 7.85 -2.82
C GLN A 86 19.02 6.84 -1.87
N LYS A 87 19.61 7.34 -0.80
CA LYS A 87 20.17 6.51 0.27
C LYS A 87 19.71 7.09 1.59
N TYR A 88 19.03 6.27 2.37
CA TYR A 88 18.59 6.64 3.70
C TYR A 88 19.11 5.62 4.71
N GLN A 89 19.46 6.11 5.89
CA GLN A 89 19.84 5.29 7.01
C GLN A 89 19.00 5.70 8.22
N TYR A 90 18.42 4.70 8.88
CA TYR A 90 17.63 4.91 10.08
C TYR A 90 18.10 3.97 11.18
N THR A 91 18.35 4.48 12.37
CA THR A 91 18.56 3.65 13.57
C THR A 91 17.22 3.38 14.24
N ILE A 92 16.92 2.12 14.54
CA ILE A 92 15.73 1.71 15.27
C ILE A 92 15.95 2.00 16.75
N LEU A 93 15.28 3.02 17.28
CA LEU A 93 15.33 3.34 18.70
C LEU A 93 14.32 2.52 19.51
N LYS A 94 13.19 2.16 18.89
CA LYS A 94 12.15 1.34 19.51
C LYS A 94 11.37 0.59 18.42
N LEU A 95 11.06 -0.67 18.70
CA LEU A 95 10.18 -1.48 17.87
C LEU A 95 9.28 -2.34 18.76
N THR A 96 7.97 -2.19 18.57
CA THR A 96 6.93 -3.03 19.15
C THR A 96 5.98 -3.46 18.04
N ASN A 97 4.92 -4.20 18.34
CA ASN A 97 3.94 -4.62 17.34
C ASN A 97 3.16 -3.44 16.73
N ASP A 98 3.07 -2.31 17.41
CA ASP A 98 2.25 -1.14 17.05
C ASP A 98 3.04 0.18 16.98
N SER A 99 4.31 0.19 17.40
CA SER A 99 5.13 1.41 17.48
C SER A 99 6.53 1.16 16.91
N LEU A 100 6.98 2.05 16.04
CA LEU A 100 8.33 2.10 15.48
C LEU A 100 8.88 3.51 15.64
N VAL A 101 10.01 3.64 16.35
CA VAL A 101 10.71 4.91 16.50
C VAL A 101 12.05 4.80 15.79
N LEU A 102 12.27 5.67 14.82
CA LEU A 102 13.48 5.74 14.01
C LEU A 102 14.22 7.03 14.27
N PHE A 103 15.54 6.95 14.33
CA PHE A 103 16.41 8.12 14.26
C PHE A 103 17.01 8.21 12.85
N ALA A 104 16.89 9.36 12.23
CA ALA A 104 17.48 9.67 10.94
C ALA A 104 18.61 10.69 11.15
N ASP A 105 19.80 10.34 10.68
CA ASP A 105 20.93 11.29 10.68
C ASP A 105 20.67 12.47 9.75
N SER A 106 21.44 13.53 9.97
CA SER A 106 21.44 14.68 9.05
C SER A 106 21.96 14.28 7.68
N THR A 107 21.26 14.67 6.64
CA THR A 107 21.67 14.48 5.24
C THR A 107 21.40 15.76 4.47
N ASP A 108 22.26 16.13 3.54
CA ASP A 108 22.15 17.22 2.55
C ASP A 108 21.10 18.31 2.84
N GLY A 109 21.33 19.08 3.91
CA GLY A 109 20.46 20.18 4.33
C GLY A 109 19.21 19.79 5.16
N ILE A 110 18.99 18.52 5.44
CA ILE A 110 17.93 18.03 6.33
C ILE A 110 18.56 17.69 7.69
N PRO A 111 18.16 18.36 8.79
CA PRO A 111 18.72 18.11 10.12
C PRO A 111 18.35 16.71 10.62
N ALA A 112 19.14 16.15 11.53
CA ALA A 112 18.81 14.91 12.21
C ALA A 112 17.46 15.00 12.90
N ASP A 113 16.64 13.93 12.86
CA ASP A 113 15.31 13.91 13.46
C ASP A 113 14.94 12.52 13.99
N THR A 114 14.04 12.49 14.96
CA THR A 114 13.42 11.28 15.48
C THR A 114 12.01 11.17 14.93
N ILE A 115 11.74 10.08 14.23
CA ILE A 115 10.47 9.79 13.57
C ILE A 115 9.72 8.76 14.41
N ALA A 116 8.61 9.17 15.02
CA ALA A 116 7.71 8.27 15.74
C ALA A 116 6.59 7.81 14.78
N LEU A 117 6.46 6.50 14.63
CA LEU A 117 5.53 5.86 13.72
C LEU A 117 4.61 4.91 14.48
N THR A 118 3.34 4.89 14.08
CA THR A 118 2.33 3.93 14.58
C THR A 118 1.94 3.00 13.45
N LYS A 119 1.80 1.72 13.75
CA LYS A 119 1.37 0.72 12.77
C LYS A 119 -0.06 0.99 12.32
N ILE A 120 -0.30 0.93 11.02
CA ILE A 120 -1.64 1.07 10.45
C ILE A 120 -2.37 -0.25 10.69
N ALA A 121 -3.50 -0.17 11.39
CA ALA A 121 -4.31 -1.34 11.70
C ALA A 121 -5.26 -1.70 10.55
N THR A 122 -5.56 -3.00 10.40
CA THR A 122 -6.66 -3.49 9.56
C THR A 122 -7.99 -3.01 10.13
N LYS A 123 -8.83 -2.40 9.30
CA LYS A 123 -10.13 -1.83 9.68
C LYS A 123 -11.32 -2.58 9.08
N ASN A 124 -11.07 -3.34 8.01
CA ASN A 124 -12.12 -4.01 7.22
C ASN A 124 -11.75 -5.46 6.94
N THR A 125 -12.69 -6.20 6.38
CA THR A 125 -12.52 -7.57 5.87
C THR A 125 -13.10 -7.68 4.46
N LEU A 126 -12.82 -6.67 3.62
CA LEU A 126 -13.30 -6.61 2.25
C LEU A 126 -12.69 -7.75 1.42
N LYS A 127 -13.53 -8.31 0.55
CA LYS A 127 -13.13 -9.29 -0.47
C LYS A 127 -13.53 -8.72 -1.83
N PRO A 128 -12.65 -7.98 -2.49
CA PRO A 128 -12.95 -7.38 -3.78
C PRO A 128 -13.26 -8.42 -4.86
N ALA A 129 -14.31 -8.19 -5.63
CA ALA A 129 -14.54 -8.88 -6.89
C ALA A 129 -13.59 -8.34 -7.96
N SER A 130 -13.40 -7.02 -7.96
CA SER A 130 -12.48 -6.32 -8.87
C SER A 130 -11.87 -5.09 -8.19
N ILE A 131 -10.64 -4.78 -8.58
CA ILE A 131 -9.88 -3.59 -8.19
C ILE A 131 -9.49 -2.89 -9.48
N TYR A 132 -9.92 -1.65 -9.66
CA TYR A 132 -9.59 -0.81 -10.81
C TYR A 132 -8.64 0.29 -10.39
N PHE A 133 -7.68 0.60 -11.23
CA PHE A 133 -6.77 1.72 -11.03
C PHE A 133 -6.62 2.52 -12.32
N ALA A 134 -6.52 3.82 -12.17
CA ALA A 134 -6.22 4.72 -13.26
C ALA A 134 -5.25 5.80 -12.80
N SER A 135 -4.31 6.16 -13.66
CA SER A 135 -3.43 7.31 -13.46
C SER A 135 -3.46 8.24 -14.67
N GLY A 136 -3.48 9.54 -14.39
CA GLY A 136 -3.43 10.61 -15.41
C GLY A 136 -2.03 11.17 -15.60
N ALA A 137 -1.91 12.09 -16.54
CA ALA A 137 -0.66 12.82 -16.78
C ALA A 137 -0.36 13.83 -15.68
N CYS A 138 0.88 14.28 -15.63
CA CYS A 138 1.35 15.44 -14.88
C CYS A 138 2.19 16.34 -15.79
N PHE A 139 2.72 17.44 -15.26
CA PHE A 139 3.76 18.21 -15.94
C PHE A 139 5.11 17.48 -15.84
N GLY A 140 5.28 16.42 -16.63
CA GLY A 140 6.50 15.61 -16.62
C GLY A 140 6.27 14.22 -17.21
N THR A 141 6.99 13.24 -16.69
CA THR A 141 7.02 11.84 -17.16
C THR A 141 6.17 10.90 -16.29
N CYS A 142 5.06 11.38 -15.74
CA CYS A 142 4.17 10.54 -14.95
C CYS A 142 3.51 9.46 -15.82
N PRO A 143 3.59 8.18 -15.44
CA PRO A 143 2.95 7.11 -16.17
C PRO A 143 1.43 7.28 -16.22
N THR A 144 0.86 7.22 -17.42
CA THR A 144 -0.59 7.18 -17.64
C THR A 144 -0.98 5.76 -17.97
N MET A 145 -1.85 5.16 -17.17
CA MET A 145 -2.24 3.77 -17.33
C MET A 145 -3.59 3.48 -16.70
N TYR A 146 -4.15 2.35 -17.09
CA TYR A 146 -5.39 1.79 -16.56
C TYR A 146 -5.20 0.31 -16.34
N PHE A 147 -5.72 -0.23 -15.25
CA PHE A 147 -5.76 -1.66 -15.07
C PHE A 147 -6.91 -2.11 -14.18
N GLU A 148 -7.21 -3.40 -14.30
CA GLU A 148 -8.13 -4.15 -13.47
C GLU A 148 -7.42 -5.38 -12.90
N ILE A 149 -7.69 -5.69 -11.64
CA ILE A 149 -7.32 -6.94 -10.98
C ILE A 149 -8.61 -7.60 -10.53
N ASP A 150 -8.92 -8.80 -11.01
CA ASP A 150 -10.08 -9.56 -10.54
C ASP A 150 -9.74 -10.45 -9.33
N SER A 151 -10.76 -11.06 -8.72
CA SER A 151 -10.61 -11.96 -7.59
C SER A 151 -9.84 -13.25 -7.90
N ALA A 152 -9.70 -13.63 -9.17
CA ALA A 152 -8.85 -14.72 -9.64
C ALA A 152 -7.41 -14.28 -9.89
N ARG A 153 -7.09 -13.00 -9.61
CA ARG A 153 -5.79 -12.36 -9.79
C ARG A 153 -5.40 -12.15 -11.26
N ASN A 154 -6.36 -12.22 -12.19
CA ASN A 154 -6.09 -11.82 -13.55
C ASN A 154 -5.87 -10.31 -13.59
N PHE A 155 -4.87 -9.90 -14.36
CA PHE A 155 -4.43 -8.52 -14.48
C PHE A 155 -4.64 -8.07 -15.92
N THR A 156 -5.57 -7.15 -16.13
CA THR A 156 -5.84 -6.52 -17.43
C THR A 156 -5.26 -5.12 -17.40
N PHE A 157 -4.35 -4.80 -18.29
CA PHE A 157 -3.55 -3.57 -18.27
C PHE A 157 -3.59 -2.83 -19.60
N TYR A 158 -3.63 -1.51 -19.54
CA TYR A 158 -3.45 -0.63 -20.69
C TYR A 158 -2.46 0.48 -20.33
N GLY A 159 -1.27 0.43 -20.94
CA GLY A 159 -0.25 1.48 -20.82
C GLY A 159 -0.42 2.53 -21.91
N ASP A 160 -0.44 3.82 -21.52
CA ASP A 160 -0.48 4.94 -22.43
C ASP A 160 0.85 5.69 -22.40
N ARG A 161 0.93 6.88 -21.82
CA ARG A 161 2.16 7.70 -21.78
C ARG A 161 3.03 7.27 -20.62
N PHE A 162 4.33 7.08 -20.89
CA PHE A 162 5.36 6.76 -19.88
C PHE A 162 5.09 5.50 -19.04
N ALA A 163 4.16 4.65 -19.45
CA ALA A 163 3.93 3.33 -18.87
C ALA A 163 4.29 2.26 -19.91
N GLU A 164 5.02 1.22 -19.50
CA GLU A 164 5.40 0.10 -20.36
C GLU A 164 4.89 -1.23 -19.78
N PRO A 165 4.41 -2.17 -20.62
CA PRO A 165 4.28 -2.06 -22.08
C PRO A 165 3.17 -1.07 -22.49
N LYS A 166 3.33 -0.45 -23.66
CA LYS A 166 2.26 0.39 -24.25
C LYS A 166 1.17 -0.46 -24.87
N GLY A 167 -0.05 0.08 -24.81
CA GLY A 167 -1.25 -0.61 -25.30
C GLY A 167 -1.76 -1.66 -24.34
N GLY A 168 -2.65 -2.51 -24.83
CA GLY A 168 -3.32 -3.54 -24.06
C GLY A 168 -2.46 -4.76 -23.77
N SER A 169 -2.56 -5.27 -22.56
CA SER A 169 -1.84 -6.46 -22.10
C SER A 169 -2.63 -7.21 -21.04
N ARG A 170 -2.35 -8.49 -20.87
CA ARG A 170 -2.87 -9.31 -19.78
C ARG A 170 -1.75 -10.04 -19.07
N GLY A 171 -1.99 -10.32 -17.79
CA GLY A 171 -1.10 -11.09 -16.96
C GLY A 171 -1.82 -11.69 -15.76
N LYS A 172 -1.04 -12.17 -14.82
CA LYS A 172 -1.56 -12.65 -13.53
C LYS A 172 -0.62 -12.19 -12.41
N ILE A 173 -1.19 -11.53 -11.40
CA ILE A 173 -0.39 -11.10 -10.26
C ILE A 173 -0.12 -12.28 -9.32
N SER A 174 0.99 -12.26 -8.62
CA SER A 174 1.34 -13.28 -7.64
C SER A 174 0.37 -13.30 -6.46
N VAL A 175 0.30 -14.43 -5.74
CA VAL A 175 -0.52 -14.51 -4.52
C VAL A 175 -0.04 -13.47 -3.49
N ALA A 176 1.28 -13.39 -3.27
CA ALA A 176 1.86 -12.49 -2.28
C ALA A 176 1.55 -11.01 -2.59
N GLU A 177 1.65 -10.61 -3.87
CA GLU A 177 1.34 -9.24 -4.28
C GLU A 177 -0.15 -8.92 -4.10
N TYR A 178 -1.03 -9.86 -4.48
CA TYR A 178 -2.47 -9.70 -4.30
C TYR A 178 -2.86 -9.58 -2.82
N GLU A 179 -2.34 -10.46 -1.96
CA GLU A 179 -2.56 -10.40 -0.51
C GLU A 179 -2.05 -9.09 0.10
N SER A 180 -0.91 -8.60 -0.38
CA SER A 180 -0.39 -7.30 0.06
C SER A 180 -1.33 -6.14 -0.33
N ILE A 181 -1.92 -6.16 -1.53
CA ILE A 181 -2.93 -5.18 -1.95
C ILE A 181 -4.19 -5.31 -1.09
N LEU A 182 -4.66 -6.54 -0.84
CA LEU A 182 -5.84 -6.78 0.02
C LEU A 182 -5.62 -6.24 1.44
N ASN A 183 -4.43 -6.44 2.00
CA ASN A 183 -4.10 -5.91 3.32
C ASN A 183 -4.20 -4.38 3.35
N GLN A 184 -3.70 -3.69 2.33
CA GLN A 184 -3.81 -2.23 2.23
C GLN A 184 -5.25 -1.76 2.00
N ILE A 185 -6.03 -2.45 1.18
CA ILE A 185 -7.47 -2.18 1.00
C ILE A 185 -8.20 -2.32 2.34
N ASN A 186 -7.86 -3.33 3.13
CA ASN A 186 -8.50 -3.58 4.42
C ASN A 186 -8.05 -2.59 5.53
N GLN A 187 -7.06 -1.77 5.28
CA GLN A 187 -6.67 -0.65 6.14
C GLN A 187 -7.45 0.64 5.83
N LEU A 188 -8.07 0.76 4.65
CA LEU A 188 -8.77 1.99 4.24
C LEU A 188 -9.88 2.37 5.22
N PRO A 189 -10.04 3.67 5.56
CA PRO A 189 -11.17 4.17 6.34
C PRO A 189 -12.42 4.33 5.44
N VAL A 190 -12.96 3.23 4.92
CA VAL A 190 -13.99 3.23 3.85
C VAL A 190 -15.22 4.07 4.14
N ASP A 191 -15.64 4.16 5.42
CA ASP A 191 -16.83 4.93 5.81
C ASP A 191 -16.63 6.46 5.75
N SER A 192 -15.37 6.92 5.78
CA SER A 192 -15.01 8.34 5.71
C SER A 192 -14.22 8.71 4.46
N LEU A 193 -14.04 7.75 3.54
CA LEU A 193 -13.30 7.97 2.31
C LEU A 193 -14.09 8.90 1.38
N LYS A 194 -13.48 10.02 0.97
CA LYS A 194 -14.08 10.92 -0.01
C LYS A 194 -13.84 10.40 -1.43
N GLU A 195 -14.77 10.71 -2.33
CA GLU A 195 -14.60 10.37 -3.75
C GLU A 195 -13.45 11.14 -4.40
N PHE A 196 -13.12 12.35 -3.86
CA PHE A 196 -12.09 13.19 -4.43
C PHE A 196 -11.29 13.96 -3.36
N TYR A 197 -9.96 13.92 -3.52
CA TYR A 197 -8.99 14.72 -2.76
C TYR A 197 -8.16 15.54 -3.74
N ARG A 198 -7.87 16.80 -3.39
CA ARG A 198 -7.12 17.70 -4.26
C ARG A 198 -6.06 18.46 -3.47
N ALA A 199 -4.82 18.42 -3.96
CA ALA A 199 -3.75 19.29 -3.50
C ALA A 199 -3.99 20.75 -3.93
N GLY A 200 -3.39 21.67 -3.20
CA GLY A 200 -3.46 23.12 -3.46
C GLY A 200 -2.59 23.63 -4.62
N TYR A 201 -1.82 22.74 -5.27
CA TYR A 201 -0.91 23.08 -6.36
C TYR A 201 -1.38 22.47 -7.70
N THR A 202 -0.81 22.98 -8.81
CA THR A 202 -1.10 22.54 -10.19
C THR A 202 -0.06 21.50 -10.66
N ASP A 203 -0.27 20.98 -11.85
CA ASP A 203 0.69 20.11 -12.58
C ASP A 203 0.94 18.74 -11.93
N ALA A 204 0.14 18.40 -10.95
CA ALA A 204 0.21 17.13 -10.24
C ALA A 204 -0.45 15.99 -11.02
N GLN A 205 0.01 14.77 -10.75
CA GLN A 205 -0.62 13.57 -11.27
C GLN A 205 -1.95 13.31 -10.55
N THR A 206 -2.94 12.85 -11.32
CA THR A 206 -4.16 12.26 -10.76
C THR A 206 -4.02 10.75 -10.70
N ARG A 207 -4.45 10.17 -9.58
CA ARG A 207 -4.52 8.72 -9.38
C ARG A 207 -5.86 8.36 -8.78
N GLY A 208 -6.49 7.31 -9.29
CA GLY A 208 -7.80 6.85 -8.83
C GLY A 208 -7.82 5.35 -8.61
N VAL A 209 -8.57 4.93 -7.61
CA VAL A 209 -8.87 3.53 -7.33
C VAL A 209 -10.37 3.35 -7.20
N ALA A 210 -10.89 2.23 -7.71
CA ALA A 210 -12.24 1.79 -7.47
C ALA A 210 -12.24 0.31 -7.11
N ILE A 211 -12.98 -0.05 -6.07
CA ILE A 211 -12.99 -1.38 -5.46
C ILE A 211 -14.42 -1.87 -5.43
N GLU A 212 -14.70 -2.95 -6.15
CA GLU A 212 -16.00 -3.62 -6.11
C GLU A 212 -15.96 -4.72 -5.04
N ALA A 213 -16.70 -4.56 -3.97
CA ALA A 213 -16.76 -5.52 -2.87
C ALA A 213 -18.17 -5.63 -2.28
N GLY A 214 -18.70 -6.85 -2.15
CA GLY A 214 -20.02 -7.09 -1.56
C GLY A 214 -21.17 -6.36 -2.28
N GLY A 215 -21.08 -6.17 -3.59
CA GLY A 215 -22.06 -5.45 -4.41
C GLY A 215 -22.01 -3.92 -4.26
N LYS A 216 -21.00 -3.38 -3.57
CA LYS A 216 -20.75 -1.94 -3.42
C LYS A 216 -19.52 -1.54 -4.22
N LEU A 217 -19.53 -0.30 -4.72
CA LEU A 217 -18.40 0.35 -5.34
C LEU A 217 -17.83 1.39 -4.38
N ILE A 218 -16.58 1.16 -3.92
CA ILE A 218 -15.80 2.12 -3.15
C ILE A 218 -14.87 2.82 -4.14
N LYS A 219 -14.97 4.14 -4.26
CA LYS A 219 -14.21 4.90 -5.25
C LYS A 219 -13.54 6.10 -4.61
N SER A 220 -12.28 6.34 -4.97
CA SER A 220 -11.56 7.54 -4.54
C SER A 220 -10.54 7.96 -5.59
N THR A 221 -10.43 9.26 -5.79
CA THR A 221 -9.49 9.88 -6.72
C THR A 221 -8.70 10.96 -5.98
N VAL A 222 -7.38 11.00 -6.23
CA VAL A 222 -6.46 11.95 -5.62
C VAL A 222 -5.74 12.72 -6.72
N TYR A 223 -5.82 14.04 -6.68
CA TYR A 223 -5.02 14.95 -7.49
C TYR A 223 -3.89 15.52 -6.63
N GLY A 224 -2.65 15.16 -6.97
CA GLY A 224 -1.51 15.47 -6.11
C GLY A 224 -1.43 14.55 -4.89
N SER A 225 -1.00 15.07 -3.76
CA SER A 225 -0.92 14.31 -2.51
C SER A 225 -0.78 15.29 -1.35
N GLU A 226 -1.74 15.36 -0.45
CA GLU A 226 -1.64 16.17 0.79
C GLU A 226 -2.82 15.96 1.75
N GLN A 227 -4.02 15.64 1.24
CA GLN A 227 -5.26 15.69 2.02
C GLN A 227 -5.94 14.32 2.18
N GLU A 228 -5.51 13.34 1.41
CA GLU A 228 -6.04 11.99 1.47
C GLU A 228 -5.54 11.24 2.72
N PRO A 229 -6.31 10.25 3.23
CA PRO A 229 -5.82 9.35 4.26
C PRO A 229 -4.50 8.68 3.87
N VAL A 230 -3.63 8.47 4.84
CA VAL A 230 -2.32 7.83 4.62
C VAL A 230 -2.47 6.46 3.99
N GLU A 231 -3.46 5.70 4.41
CA GLU A 231 -3.78 4.37 3.89
C GLU A 231 -4.09 4.39 2.39
N LEU A 232 -4.80 5.44 1.94
CA LEU A 232 -5.08 5.63 0.51
C LEU A 232 -3.81 6.00 -0.26
N SER A 233 -2.96 6.86 0.29
CA SER A 233 -1.66 7.20 -0.32
C SER A 233 -0.80 5.96 -0.51
N ILE A 234 -0.70 5.09 0.49
CA ILE A 234 0.07 3.83 0.44
C ILE A 234 -0.48 2.92 -0.64
N LEU A 235 -1.81 2.70 -0.65
CA LEU A 235 -2.47 1.86 -1.67
C LEU A 235 -2.23 2.40 -3.08
N LEU A 236 -2.43 3.72 -3.31
CA LEU A 236 -2.23 4.31 -4.64
C LEU A 236 -0.78 4.23 -5.10
N ASN A 237 0.20 4.40 -4.19
CA ASN A 237 1.60 4.22 -4.52
C ASN A 237 1.92 2.77 -4.88
N LYS A 238 1.37 1.79 -4.15
CA LYS A 238 1.54 0.38 -4.48
C LYS A 238 0.93 0.04 -5.84
N LEU A 239 -0.30 0.46 -6.09
CA LEU A 239 -1.00 0.20 -7.35
C LEU A 239 -0.27 0.85 -8.53
N MET A 240 0.39 2.00 -8.34
CA MET A 240 1.16 2.68 -9.37
C MET A 240 2.32 1.84 -9.92
N HIS A 241 2.85 0.90 -9.13
CA HIS A 241 4.03 0.10 -9.47
C HIS A 241 3.74 -1.40 -9.65
N VAL A 242 2.51 -1.86 -9.40
CA VAL A 242 2.19 -3.29 -9.43
C VAL A 242 2.45 -3.93 -10.81
N TYR A 243 2.23 -3.19 -11.89
CA TYR A 243 2.43 -3.69 -13.26
C TYR A 243 3.90 -4.05 -13.56
N GLU A 244 4.85 -3.43 -12.88
CA GLU A 244 6.29 -3.69 -13.03
C GLU A 244 6.68 -5.11 -12.56
N HIS A 245 5.85 -5.74 -11.74
CA HIS A 245 6.07 -7.07 -11.16
C HIS A 245 5.21 -8.16 -11.82
N VAL A 246 4.49 -7.83 -12.88
CA VAL A 246 3.62 -8.75 -13.61
C VAL A 246 4.22 -9.10 -14.96
N SER A 247 4.30 -10.41 -15.28
CA SER A 247 4.63 -10.84 -16.64
C SER A 247 3.45 -10.55 -17.56
N LEU A 248 3.53 -9.46 -18.31
CA LEU A 248 2.51 -8.98 -19.20
C LEU A 248 2.69 -9.54 -20.61
N GLN A 249 1.59 -10.00 -21.21
CA GLN A 249 1.50 -10.44 -22.60
C GLN A 249 0.59 -9.49 -23.37
N ALA A 250 1.03 -9.02 -24.53
CA ALA A 250 0.26 -8.11 -25.36
C ALA A 250 -1.10 -8.71 -25.76
N ASP A 251 -2.15 -7.91 -25.63
CA ASP A 251 -3.52 -8.27 -26.00
C ASP A 251 -4.22 -7.06 -26.64
N THR A 252 -4.37 -7.09 -27.95
CA THR A 252 -4.98 -6.02 -28.73
C THR A 252 -6.48 -5.84 -28.49
N THR A 253 -7.14 -6.77 -27.81
CA THR A 253 -8.54 -6.64 -27.39
C THR A 253 -8.71 -5.73 -26.17
N VAL A 254 -7.64 -5.53 -25.40
CA VAL A 254 -7.61 -4.60 -24.26
C VAL A 254 -7.31 -3.21 -24.81
N THR A 255 -8.33 -2.39 -24.88
CA THR A 255 -8.25 -1.01 -25.37
C THR A 255 -8.66 -0.03 -24.29
N LEU A 256 -8.44 1.26 -24.49
CA LEU A 256 -8.95 2.30 -23.59
C LEU A 256 -10.48 2.22 -23.44
N ASP A 257 -11.18 1.83 -24.51
CA ASP A 257 -12.63 1.61 -24.51
C ASP A 257 -13.08 0.49 -23.57
N TYR A 258 -12.24 -0.53 -23.35
CA TYR A 258 -12.49 -1.57 -22.35
C TYR A 258 -12.70 -0.95 -20.98
N PHE A 259 -11.82 -0.06 -20.56
CA PHE A 259 -11.91 0.61 -19.26
C PHE A 259 -13.00 1.68 -19.21
N SER A 260 -13.27 2.39 -20.31
CA SER A 260 -14.32 3.40 -20.37
C SER A 260 -15.73 2.86 -20.12
N LYS A 261 -15.96 1.57 -20.40
CA LYS A 261 -17.23 0.87 -20.17
C LYS A 261 -17.45 0.47 -18.73
N HIS A 262 -16.39 0.41 -17.92
CA HIS A 262 -16.50 0.13 -16.50
C HIS A 262 -16.76 1.43 -15.72
N PRO A 263 -17.86 1.55 -14.97
CA PRO A 263 -18.19 2.75 -14.20
C PRO A 263 -17.09 3.13 -13.20
N ALA A 264 -16.33 2.12 -12.74
CA ALA A 264 -15.21 2.26 -11.82
C ALA A 264 -13.98 2.92 -12.46
N ALA A 265 -13.73 2.66 -13.74
CA ALA A 265 -12.57 3.14 -14.47
C ALA A 265 -12.75 4.56 -15.04
N LYS A 266 -13.95 5.14 -14.99
CA LYS A 266 -14.12 6.54 -15.38
C LYS A 266 -13.43 7.41 -14.34
N PRO A 267 -12.26 8.03 -14.66
CA PRO A 267 -11.82 9.17 -13.90
C PRO A 267 -13.00 10.15 -13.91
N THR A 268 -13.31 10.72 -12.77
CA THR A 268 -14.31 11.77 -12.68
C THR A 268 -13.97 12.77 -13.78
N THR A 269 -14.92 13.10 -14.64
CA THR A 269 -14.77 13.94 -15.88
C THR A 269 -14.13 15.31 -15.61
N GLN A 270 -13.88 15.66 -14.36
CA GLN A 270 -13.13 16.86 -13.93
C GLN A 270 -11.62 16.81 -14.15
N LEU A 271 -11.07 15.67 -14.65
CA LEU A 271 -9.62 15.50 -14.87
C LEU A 271 -9.12 16.06 -16.20
N THR A 272 -10.00 16.47 -17.11
CA THR A 272 -9.62 16.96 -18.45
C THR A 272 -9.68 18.48 -18.59
N THR A 273 -10.21 19.19 -17.61
CA THR A 273 -10.22 20.66 -17.63
C THR A 273 -9.26 21.18 -16.59
N PHE A 274 -8.13 21.76 -17.04
CA PHE A 274 -7.36 22.66 -16.19
C PHE A 274 -8.31 23.71 -15.63
N PRO A 275 -8.34 23.98 -14.32
CA PRO A 275 -9.09 25.11 -13.83
C PRO A 275 -8.53 26.36 -14.50
N GLU A 276 -9.38 27.15 -15.14
CA GLU A 276 -9.00 28.47 -15.65
C GLU A 276 -8.39 29.25 -14.48
N PRO A 277 -7.27 29.98 -14.72
CA PRO A 277 -6.70 30.85 -13.71
C PRO A 277 -7.79 31.84 -13.29
N LYS A 278 -8.11 31.88 -12.03
CA LYS A 278 -8.96 32.94 -11.47
C LYS A 278 -8.18 34.24 -11.57
N ASN A 279 -8.64 35.14 -12.47
CA ASN A 279 -8.21 36.53 -12.54
C ASN A 279 -8.53 37.27 -11.22
#